data_a1bdff9f88667f1aef29f12a6a36fad3
#
_entry.id   a1bdff9f88667f1aef29f12a6a36fad3
#
_cell.length_a   1.000
_cell.length_b   1.000
_cell.length_c   1.000
_cell.angle_alpha   90.00
_cell.angle_beta   90.00
_cell.angle_gamma   90.00
#
_symmetry.space_group_name_H-M   'P 1'
#
loop_
_entity.id
_entity.type
_entity.pdbx_description
1 polymer ?
#
loop_
_entity_poly.entity_id
_entity_poly.type
_entity_poly.pdbx_seq_one_letter_code
_entity_poly.pdbx_strand_id
1 'polypeptide(L)'
;MAPHTPVTILLIDDEPSFVCALARLLRRDGYTVDTVDNGQRALAQLHTQRYDLILCDLQMPVLDGPALYTLLAQQASPLCQRVIFLTGDTLGADSMAFLAQCGQPCLYKPCTAAEVRGLIQQVLGAAAAPSDGS
;
A
#
# COMPACT_ATOMS: atom_id res chain seq x y z
N MET A 1 0.36 9.45 -28.89
CA MET A 1 0.75 8.86 -27.65
C MET A 1 -0.46 8.66 -26.76
N ALA A 2 -0.59 7.51 -26.21
CA ALA A 2 -1.72 7.25 -25.31
C ALA A 2 -1.58 8.07 -24.04
N PRO A 3 -2.67 8.60 -23.53
CA PRO A 3 -2.59 9.31 -22.27
C PRO A 3 -2.23 8.34 -21.15
N HIS A 4 -1.46 8.83 -20.20
CA HIS A 4 -1.14 8.03 -19.04
C HIS A 4 -2.37 7.90 -18.18
N THR A 5 -2.70 6.68 -17.79
CA THR A 5 -3.71 6.47 -16.78
C THR A 5 -3.04 6.72 -15.45
N PRO A 6 -3.59 7.59 -14.60
CA PRO A 6 -3.00 7.82 -13.29
C PRO A 6 -2.95 6.55 -12.47
N VAL A 7 -1.88 6.40 -11.72
CA VAL A 7 -1.76 5.30 -10.78
C VAL A 7 -2.75 5.55 -9.65
N THR A 8 -3.56 4.54 -9.33
CA THR A 8 -4.57 4.64 -8.30
C THR A 8 -4.13 3.88 -7.05
N ILE A 9 -4.07 4.58 -5.93
CA ILE A 9 -3.54 4.05 -4.69
C ILE A 9 -4.64 4.04 -3.63
N LEU A 10 -4.73 2.94 -2.89
CA LEU A 10 -5.58 2.88 -1.70
C LEU A 10 -4.68 3.03 -0.49
N LEU A 11 -4.86 4.09 0.26
CA LEU A 11 -4.09 4.39 1.47
C LEU A 11 -4.93 4.00 2.68
N ILE A 12 -4.43 3.07 3.47
CA ILE A 12 -5.15 2.50 4.60
C ILE A 12 -4.37 2.78 5.87
N ASP A 13 -4.92 3.64 6.71
CA ASP A 13 -4.25 4.04 7.94
C ASP A 13 -5.27 4.74 8.84
N ASP A 14 -5.18 4.51 10.14
CA ASP A 14 -6.15 5.08 11.08
C ASP A 14 -5.68 6.38 11.74
N GLU A 15 -4.54 6.95 11.30
CA GLU A 15 -4.08 8.24 11.80
C GLU A 15 -4.50 9.35 10.84
N PRO A 16 -5.52 10.14 11.18
CA PRO A 16 -6.07 11.11 10.21
C PRO A 16 -5.05 12.14 9.73
N SER A 17 -4.20 12.64 10.61
CA SER A 17 -3.23 13.67 10.22
C SER A 17 -2.20 13.12 9.24
N PHE A 18 -1.73 11.91 9.47
CA PHE A 18 -0.78 11.26 8.58
C PHE A 18 -1.42 11.00 7.20
N VAL A 19 -2.63 10.45 7.21
CA VAL A 19 -3.36 10.14 5.98
C VAL A 19 -3.59 11.41 5.15
N CYS A 20 -4.06 12.47 5.80
CA CYS A 20 -4.36 13.72 5.12
C CYS A 20 -3.12 14.30 4.47
N ALA A 21 -2.02 14.34 5.20
CA ALA A 21 -0.77 14.90 4.69
C ALA A 21 -0.21 14.07 3.55
N LEU A 22 -0.16 12.77 3.72
CA LEU A 22 0.41 11.90 2.69
C LEU A 22 -0.45 11.87 1.42
N ALA A 23 -1.77 11.78 1.59
CA ALA A 23 -2.66 11.77 0.43
C ALA A 23 -2.52 13.05 -0.38
N ARG A 24 -2.43 14.19 0.31
CA ARG A 24 -2.26 15.47 -0.38
C ARG A 24 -0.99 15.49 -1.20
N LEU A 25 0.11 15.05 -0.60
CA LEU A 25 1.40 15.05 -1.29
C LEU A 25 1.41 14.10 -2.49
N LEU A 26 0.83 12.93 -2.33
CA LEU A 26 0.78 11.97 -3.44
C LEU A 26 -0.12 12.46 -4.57
N ARG A 27 -1.24 13.10 -4.23
CA ARG A 27 -2.11 13.67 -5.27
C ARG A 27 -1.40 14.77 -6.04
N ARG A 28 -0.57 15.56 -5.37
CA ARG A 28 0.23 16.58 -6.04
C ARG A 28 1.24 15.97 -7.01
N ASP A 29 1.67 14.76 -6.73
CA ASP A 29 2.60 14.05 -7.61
C ASP A 29 1.88 13.36 -8.78
N GLY A 30 0.57 13.49 -8.88
CA GLY A 30 -0.18 12.93 -9.99
C GLY A 30 -0.88 11.62 -9.71
N TYR A 31 -0.77 11.08 -8.49
CA TYR A 31 -1.47 9.85 -8.15
C TYR A 31 -2.92 10.12 -7.80
N THR A 32 -3.79 9.16 -8.10
CA THR A 32 -5.15 9.16 -7.58
C THR A 32 -5.13 8.38 -6.26
N VAL A 33 -5.61 8.98 -5.19
CA VAL A 33 -5.51 8.37 -3.86
C VAL A 33 -6.87 8.37 -3.19
N ASP A 34 -7.30 7.17 -2.79
CA ASP A 34 -8.48 7.02 -1.92
C ASP A 34 -7.96 6.60 -0.56
N THR A 35 -8.66 6.98 0.50
CA THR A 35 -8.23 6.69 1.86
C THR A 35 -9.33 5.99 2.63
N VAL A 36 -8.95 5.01 3.44
CA VAL A 36 -9.84 4.36 4.39
C VAL A 36 -9.08 4.19 5.70
N ASP A 37 -9.81 3.98 6.79
CA ASP A 37 -9.19 3.99 8.11
C ASP A 37 -9.09 2.60 8.76
N ASN A 38 -9.47 1.55 8.06
CA ASN A 38 -9.27 0.20 8.56
C ASN A 38 -9.34 -0.81 7.42
N GLY A 39 -8.91 -2.04 7.72
CA GLY A 39 -8.83 -3.07 6.70
C GLY A 39 -10.18 -3.56 6.19
N GLN A 40 -11.21 -3.50 7.02
CA GLN A 40 -12.53 -3.93 6.58
C GLN A 40 -13.10 -2.99 5.54
N ARG A 41 -12.92 -1.68 5.75
CA ARG A 41 -13.33 -0.68 4.76
C ARG A 41 -12.48 -0.82 3.48
N ALA A 42 -11.22 -1.18 3.66
CA ALA A 42 -10.35 -1.43 2.51
C ALA A 42 -10.89 -2.57 1.66
N LEU A 43 -11.30 -3.67 2.28
CA LEU A 43 -11.88 -4.80 1.54
C LEU A 43 -13.13 -4.38 0.76
N ALA A 44 -14.01 -3.61 1.40
CA ALA A 44 -15.20 -3.12 0.72
C ALA A 44 -14.85 -2.28 -0.50
N GLN A 45 -13.85 -1.42 -0.34
CA GLN A 45 -13.40 -0.56 -1.43
C GLN A 45 -12.79 -1.39 -2.57
N LEU A 46 -12.01 -2.40 -2.23
CA LEU A 46 -11.39 -3.27 -3.21
C LEU A 46 -12.39 -4.09 -4.02
N HIS A 47 -13.57 -4.32 -3.47
CA HIS A 47 -14.62 -5.03 -4.19
C HIS A 47 -15.30 -4.16 -5.24
N THR A 48 -15.26 -2.84 -5.10
CA THR A 48 -16.00 -1.94 -5.96
C THR A 48 -15.13 -1.13 -6.89
N GLN A 49 -13.83 -1.03 -6.63
CA GLN A 49 -12.92 -0.21 -7.42
C GLN A 49 -11.61 -0.93 -7.65
N ARG A 50 -10.92 -0.53 -8.70
CA ARG A 50 -9.61 -1.08 -9.03
C ARG A 50 -8.52 -0.16 -8.51
N TYR A 51 -7.49 -0.75 -7.98
CA TYR A 51 -6.32 -0.05 -7.46
C TYR A 51 -5.06 -0.67 -8.04
N ASP A 52 -4.03 0.15 -8.21
CA ASP A 52 -2.75 -0.32 -8.70
C ASP A 52 -1.81 -0.66 -7.56
N LEU A 53 -2.05 -0.12 -6.37
CA LEU A 53 -1.15 -0.27 -5.24
C LEU A 53 -1.87 0.04 -3.94
N ILE A 54 -1.44 -0.62 -2.87
CA ILE A 54 -1.97 -0.41 -1.53
C ILE A 54 -0.83 0.08 -0.63
N LEU A 55 -1.09 1.17 0.10
CA LEU A 55 -0.25 1.61 1.21
C LEU A 55 -1.03 1.29 2.47
N CYS A 56 -0.49 0.46 3.34
CA CYS A 56 -1.27 -0.07 4.46
C CYS A 56 -0.47 -0.05 5.76
N ASP A 57 -1.05 0.56 6.79
CA ASP A 57 -0.48 0.48 8.12
C ASP A 57 -0.52 -0.98 8.59
N LEU A 58 0.54 -1.42 9.25
CA LEU A 58 0.58 -2.77 9.81
C LEU A 58 -0.39 -2.92 10.96
N GLN A 59 -0.60 -1.88 11.76
CA GLN A 59 -1.40 -1.97 12.96
C GLN A 59 -2.62 -1.07 12.86
N MET A 60 -3.77 -1.67 12.73
CA MET A 60 -5.03 -0.95 12.63
C MET A 60 -6.10 -1.71 13.39
N PRO A 61 -7.15 -1.00 13.85
CA PRO A 61 -8.28 -1.69 14.47
C PRO A 61 -9.08 -2.50 13.45
N VAL A 62 -9.85 -3.42 13.92
CA VAL A 62 -10.80 -4.24 13.18
C VAL A 62 -10.11 -5.28 12.30
N LEU A 63 -9.38 -4.86 11.29
CA LEU A 63 -8.64 -5.76 10.42
C LEU A 63 -7.31 -5.09 10.09
N ASP A 64 -6.22 -5.65 10.58
CA ASP A 64 -4.89 -5.04 10.41
C ASP A 64 -4.25 -5.40 9.06
N GLY A 65 -3.06 -4.87 8.84
CA GLY A 65 -2.34 -5.08 7.59
C GLY A 65 -2.06 -6.53 7.27
N PRO A 66 -1.50 -7.31 8.21
CA PRO A 66 -1.27 -8.74 7.94
C PRO A 66 -2.53 -9.52 7.61
N ALA A 67 -3.63 -9.25 8.31
CA ALA A 67 -4.89 -9.93 8.03
C ALA A 67 -5.42 -9.57 6.64
N LEU A 68 -5.33 -8.29 6.28
CA LEU A 68 -5.75 -7.85 4.95
C LEU A 68 -4.90 -8.52 3.87
N TYR A 69 -3.59 -8.55 4.06
CA TYR A 69 -2.69 -9.19 3.11
C TYR A 69 -3.03 -10.68 2.93
N THR A 70 -3.28 -11.35 4.05
CA THR A 70 -3.63 -12.77 4.00
C THR A 70 -4.90 -13.02 3.18
N LEU A 71 -5.91 -12.17 3.34
CA LEU A 71 -7.13 -12.28 2.57
C LEU A 71 -6.88 -12.05 1.08
N LEU A 72 -6.05 -11.07 0.75
CA LEU A 72 -5.71 -10.81 -0.65
C LEU A 72 -4.96 -12.00 -1.26
N ALA A 73 -4.05 -12.60 -0.50
CA ALA A 73 -3.32 -13.76 -0.97
C ALA A 73 -4.24 -14.96 -1.17
N GLN A 74 -5.19 -15.16 -0.27
CA GLN A 74 -6.15 -16.25 -0.40
C GLN A 74 -7.05 -16.09 -1.63
N GLN A 75 -7.30 -14.86 -2.02
CA GLN A 75 -8.08 -14.57 -3.21
C GLN A 75 -7.23 -14.56 -4.48
N ALA A 76 -5.95 -14.85 -4.34
CA ALA A 76 -4.98 -14.81 -5.44
C ALA A 76 -4.98 -13.45 -6.13
N SER A 77 -5.19 -12.37 -5.36
CA SER A 77 -5.22 -11.04 -5.92
C SER A 77 -3.81 -10.60 -6.32
N PRO A 78 -3.62 -10.07 -7.52
CA PRO A 78 -2.31 -9.54 -7.88
C PRO A 78 -1.88 -8.36 -7.03
N LEU A 79 -2.81 -7.72 -6.31
CA LEU A 79 -2.48 -6.63 -5.42
C LEU A 79 -1.62 -7.07 -4.24
N CYS A 80 -1.60 -8.35 -3.89
CA CYS A 80 -0.75 -8.80 -2.79
C CYS A 80 0.74 -8.61 -3.10
N GLN A 81 1.11 -8.40 -4.35
CA GLN A 81 2.48 -8.09 -4.72
C GLN A 81 2.70 -6.59 -4.90
N ARG A 82 1.69 -5.79 -4.61
CA ARG A 82 1.75 -4.34 -4.75
C ARG A 82 1.29 -3.66 -3.47
N VAL A 83 1.76 -4.16 -2.34
CA VAL A 83 1.46 -3.61 -1.03
C VAL A 83 2.73 -3.06 -0.43
N ILE A 84 2.67 -1.83 0.06
CA ILE A 84 3.75 -1.24 0.85
C ILE A 84 3.17 -1.04 2.24
N PHE A 85 3.80 -1.65 3.25
CA PHE A 85 3.36 -1.50 4.63
C PHE A 85 3.97 -0.27 5.27
N LEU A 86 3.24 0.33 6.19
CA LEU A 86 3.68 1.48 6.96
C LEU A 86 3.63 1.11 8.43
N THR A 87 4.58 1.58 9.21
CA THR A 87 4.57 1.34 10.65
C THR A 87 5.18 2.52 11.39
N GLY A 88 4.56 2.90 12.51
CA GLY A 88 5.05 3.99 13.33
C GLY A 88 5.84 3.55 14.54
N ASP A 89 5.79 2.27 14.86
CA ASP A 89 6.38 1.78 16.10
C ASP A 89 7.48 0.78 15.86
N THR A 90 8.19 0.44 16.92
CA THR A 90 9.15 -0.65 16.88
C THR A 90 8.39 -1.94 16.57
N LEU A 91 8.87 -2.67 15.60
CA LEU A 91 8.19 -3.89 15.18
C LEU A 91 8.40 -5.00 16.21
N GLY A 92 7.32 -5.67 16.56
CA GLY A 92 7.40 -6.87 17.37
C GLY A 92 7.83 -8.06 16.54
N ALA A 93 8.10 -9.18 17.22
CA ALA A 93 8.57 -10.38 16.55
C ALA A 93 7.57 -10.89 15.51
N ASP A 94 6.27 -10.81 15.81
CA ASP A 94 5.24 -11.29 14.89
C ASP A 94 5.20 -10.45 13.63
N SER A 95 5.30 -9.13 13.75
CA SER A 95 5.30 -8.25 12.59
C SER A 95 6.54 -8.44 11.74
N MET A 96 7.69 -8.61 12.38
CA MET A 96 8.93 -8.87 11.64
C MET A 96 8.87 -10.19 10.89
N ALA A 97 8.32 -11.22 11.52
CA ALA A 97 8.16 -12.52 10.87
C ALA A 97 7.21 -12.43 9.69
N PHE A 98 6.11 -11.70 9.87
CA PHE A 98 5.17 -11.51 8.78
C PHE A 98 5.82 -10.80 7.59
N LEU A 99 6.54 -9.72 7.84
CA LEU A 99 7.19 -8.96 6.76
C LEU A 99 8.23 -9.80 6.04
N ALA A 100 9.00 -10.60 6.78
CA ALA A 100 9.98 -11.48 6.16
C ALA A 100 9.31 -12.53 5.28
N GLN A 101 8.14 -13.01 5.70
CA GLN A 101 7.44 -14.06 5.00
C GLN A 101 6.72 -13.55 3.76
N CYS A 102 6.09 -12.38 3.84
CA CYS A 102 5.33 -11.86 2.71
C CYS A 102 6.22 -11.23 1.64
N GLY A 103 7.40 -10.76 2.03
CA GLY A 103 8.35 -10.19 1.07
C GLY A 103 8.00 -8.80 0.59
N GLN A 104 6.96 -8.17 1.12
CA GLN A 104 6.57 -6.85 0.70
C GLN A 104 7.33 -5.78 1.49
N PRO A 105 7.60 -4.62 0.87
CA PRO A 105 8.38 -3.58 1.54
C PRO A 105 7.60 -2.91 2.66
N CYS A 106 8.34 -2.30 3.58
CA CYS A 106 7.78 -1.58 4.72
C CYS A 106 8.53 -0.29 4.91
N LEU A 107 7.80 0.81 5.14
CA LEU A 107 8.37 2.09 5.48
C LEU A 107 8.03 2.44 6.91
N TYR A 108 8.99 3.04 7.61
CA TYR A 108 8.78 3.48 8.98
C TYR A 108 8.32 4.94 8.98
N LYS A 109 7.32 5.24 9.79
CA LYS A 109 6.90 6.62 10.02
C LYS A 109 7.83 7.28 11.02
N PRO A 110 8.11 8.55 10.89
CA PRO A 110 7.67 9.42 9.81
C PRO A 110 8.45 9.14 8.54
N CYS A 111 7.78 9.21 7.41
CA CYS A 111 8.42 9.05 6.12
C CYS A 111 8.07 10.23 5.24
N THR A 112 8.96 10.57 4.31
CA THR A 112 8.73 11.68 3.40
C THR A 112 7.96 11.21 2.19
N ALA A 113 7.31 12.15 1.51
CA ALA A 113 6.64 11.83 0.25
C ALA A 113 7.63 11.28 -0.78
N ALA A 114 8.86 11.77 -0.76
CA ALA A 114 9.89 11.28 -1.67
C ALA A 114 10.21 9.81 -1.42
N GLU A 115 10.32 9.41 -0.15
CA GLU A 115 10.56 8.01 0.19
C GLU A 115 9.41 7.12 -0.26
N VAL A 116 8.18 7.56 -0.01
CA VAL A 116 7.01 6.81 -0.43
C VAL A 116 6.97 6.70 -1.94
N ARG A 117 7.16 7.81 -2.64
CA ARG A 117 7.12 7.84 -4.10
C ARG A 117 8.19 6.94 -4.71
N GLY A 118 9.40 6.96 -4.16
CA GLY A 118 10.48 6.09 -4.64
C GLY A 118 10.12 4.63 -4.51
N LEU A 119 9.51 4.25 -3.40
CA LEU A 119 9.11 2.86 -3.18
C LEU A 119 7.93 2.47 -4.06
N ILE A 120 6.99 3.39 -4.29
CA ILE A 120 5.88 3.15 -5.21
C ILE A 120 6.43 2.84 -6.61
N GLN A 121 7.36 3.64 -7.08
CA GLN A 121 7.96 3.43 -8.39
C GLN A 121 8.68 2.09 -8.47
N GLN A 122 9.37 1.72 -7.40
CA GLN A 122 10.07 0.46 -7.33
C GLN A 122 9.11 -0.73 -7.38
N VAL A 123 8.04 -0.67 -6.60
CA VAL A 123 7.07 -1.75 -6.54
C VAL A 123 6.33 -1.89 -7.87
N LEU A 124 5.88 -0.80 -8.44
CA LEU A 124 5.16 -0.84 -9.71
C LEU A 124 6.08 -1.20 -10.86
N GLY A 125 7.31 -0.74 -10.83
CA GLY A 125 8.29 -1.08 -11.83
C GLY A 125 8.63 -2.56 -11.82
N ALA A 126 8.80 -3.13 -10.64
CA ALA A 126 9.10 -4.56 -10.52
C ALA A 126 7.92 -5.42 -10.95
N ALA A 127 6.70 -5.01 -10.57
CA ALA A 127 5.52 -5.77 -10.92
C ALA A 127 5.19 -5.67 -12.41
N ALA A 128 5.48 -4.50 -13.00
CA ALA A 128 5.21 -4.29 -14.40
C ALA A 128 6.36 -4.76 -15.26
N ALA A 129 7.48 -5.01 -14.65
CA ALA A 129 8.63 -5.40 -15.37
C ALA A 129 8.30 -6.60 -16.14
N PRO A 130 8.06 -6.51 -17.33
CA PRO A 130 7.86 -7.62 -18.06
C PRO A 130 9.14 -8.18 -18.13
N SER A 131 9.18 -8.99 -17.70
CA SER A 131 10.15 -9.71 -18.03
C SER A 131 10.58 -9.54 -19.32
N ASP A 132 10.34 -8.63 -19.87
CA ASP A 132 10.71 -8.35 -21.01
C ASP A 132 11.93 -8.29 -21.09
N GLY A 133 12.14 -8.68 -20.54
CA GLY A 133 13.11 -8.72 -20.67
C GLY A 133 13.52 -7.97 -21.43
N SER A 134 13.09 -7.73 -21.48
CA SER A 134 13.45 -7.15 -21.93
C SER A 134 13.68 -6.67 -21.64
#